data_22fe0262267a123823dcb24a20da5c97
#
_entry.id   22fe0262267a123823dcb24a20da5c97
#
_cell.length_a   1.000
_cell.length_b   1.000
_cell.length_c   1.000
_cell.angle_alpha   90.00
_cell.angle_beta   90.00
_cell.angle_gamma   90.00
#
_symmetry.space_group_name_H-M   'P 1'
#
loop_
_entity.id
_entity.type
_entity.pdbx_description
1 polymer ?
#
loop_
_entity_poly.entity_id
_entity_poly.type
_entity_poly.pdbx_seq_one_letter_code
_entity_poly.pdbx_strand_id
1 'polypeptide(L)'
;MRWGAAPAPAPQAGVVETLQVEVWNAGTVPWSDQVKLAYHWLDDRDNAIVWDGRRTDVPQLGPGESATVEATVRGPMPPGPYRLAFDMVAEHRAWFSELGSPMLSLDLDVAPRRGEPHADLPPNVEPASDWAERVGAAHAEGYSVVAGAIDWEGRRPRALAEYAPGPGRLPGFTGALLAPSVLPGVELERLDDLEGLPAYAAPRDEPWVYDGRIVLTVRPQSGRQPD
;
A
#
# COMPACT_ATOMS: atom_id res chain seq x y z
N MET A 1 -0.12 23.04 -21.46
CA MET A 1 -0.83 22.96 -20.20
C MET A 1 -0.19 23.89 -19.16
N ARG A 2 -0.92 24.33 -18.13
CA ARG A 2 -0.41 25.07 -16.96
C ARG A 2 -1.01 24.49 -15.70
N TRP A 3 -0.33 24.67 -14.59
CA TRP A 3 -0.72 24.22 -13.26
C TRP A 3 -1.02 25.44 -12.37
N GLY A 4 -2.02 25.34 -11.53
CA GLY A 4 -2.22 26.21 -10.38
C GLY A 4 -1.41 25.75 -9.17
N ALA A 5 -1.54 26.47 -8.05
CA ALA A 5 -0.91 26.07 -6.80
C ALA A 5 -1.59 24.82 -6.23
N ALA A 6 -0.79 23.80 -5.93
CA ALA A 6 -1.24 22.69 -5.11
C ALA A 6 -0.80 22.93 -3.65
N PRO A 7 -1.63 22.62 -2.64
CA PRO A 7 -1.18 22.63 -1.26
C PRO A 7 -0.07 21.58 -1.08
N ALA A 8 0.93 21.89 -0.28
CA ALA A 8 1.96 20.92 0.06
C ALA A 8 1.33 19.83 0.97
N PRO A 9 1.19 18.59 0.52
CA PRO A 9 0.71 17.51 1.37
C PRO A 9 1.78 17.14 2.41
N ALA A 10 1.36 16.44 3.47
CA ALA A 10 2.25 15.78 4.42
C ALA A 10 2.03 14.26 4.32
N PRO A 11 2.45 13.62 3.22
CA PRO A 11 2.12 12.24 2.93
C PRO A 11 2.74 11.28 3.93
N GLN A 12 2.02 10.20 4.22
CA GLN A 12 2.55 9.05 4.95
C GLN A 12 2.74 7.87 4.01
N ALA A 13 3.76 7.06 4.28
CA ALA A 13 4.07 5.88 3.49
C ALA A 13 2.85 4.93 3.39
N GLY A 14 2.51 4.50 2.18
CA GLY A 14 1.41 3.59 1.89
C GLY A 14 -0.01 4.15 2.07
N VAL A 15 -0.17 5.37 2.61
CA VAL A 15 -1.47 6.02 2.84
C VAL A 15 -1.98 6.66 1.56
N VAL A 16 -3.29 6.53 1.33
CA VAL A 16 -3.97 7.21 0.22
C VAL A 16 -4.54 8.54 0.70
N GLU A 17 -4.19 9.60 0.00
CA GLU A 17 -4.68 10.96 0.28
C GLU A 17 -5.32 11.58 -0.97
N THR A 18 -6.20 12.55 -0.75
CA THR A 18 -6.81 13.33 -1.82
C THR A 18 -6.23 14.74 -1.81
N LEU A 19 -5.72 15.17 -2.97
CA LEU A 19 -5.11 16.48 -3.17
C LEU A 19 -5.89 17.30 -4.18
N GLN A 20 -6.09 18.58 -3.88
CA GLN A 20 -6.71 19.51 -4.83
C GLN A 20 -5.64 20.03 -5.80
N VAL A 21 -5.80 19.73 -7.09
CA VAL A 21 -4.86 20.15 -8.14
C VAL A 21 -5.60 21.01 -9.16
N GLU A 22 -5.15 22.23 -9.37
CA GLU A 22 -5.70 23.09 -10.42
C GLU A 22 -4.98 22.81 -11.74
N VAL A 23 -5.75 22.47 -12.76
CA VAL A 23 -5.27 22.21 -14.13
C VAL A 23 -5.87 23.21 -15.09
N TRP A 24 -5.10 23.64 -16.07
CA TRP A 24 -5.51 24.63 -17.08
C TRP A 24 -5.16 24.14 -18.48
N ASN A 25 -6.16 24.08 -19.37
CA ASN A 25 -5.93 23.80 -20.78
C ASN A 25 -5.37 25.03 -21.49
N ALA A 26 -4.05 25.18 -21.52
CA ALA A 26 -3.36 26.26 -22.27
C ALA A 26 -3.12 25.89 -23.74
N GLY A 27 -3.69 24.79 -24.24
CA GLY A 27 -3.61 24.36 -25.64
C GLY A 27 -4.66 25.07 -26.52
N THR A 28 -4.75 24.59 -27.75
CA THR A 28 -5.69 25.14 -28.77
C THR A 28 -6.84 24.18 -29.06
N VAL A 29 -6.84 22.98 -28.45
CA VAL A 29 -7.83 21.93 -28.69
C VAL A 29 -8.49 21.57 -27.35
N PRO A 30 -9.81 21.34 -27.32
CA PRO A 30 -10.48 20.85 -26.12
C PRO A 30 -9.91 19.48 -25.66
N TRP A 31 -9.86 19.28 -24.36
CA TRP A 31 -9.55 17.96 -23.79
C TRP A 31 -10.77 17.03 -23.94
N SER A 32 -10.51 15.79 -24.29
CA SER A 32 -11.52 14.74 -24.35
C SER A 32 -11.59 13.98 -23.01
N ASP A 33 -12.54 13.07 -22.88
CA ASP A 33 -12.67 12.13 -21.78
C ASP A 33 -11.49 11.16 -21.63
N GLN A 34 -10.64 11.06 -22.67
CA GLN A 34 -9.40 10.28 -22.64
C GLN A 34 -8.24 11.01 -21.97
N VAL A 35 -8.40 12.29 -21.62
CA VAL A 35 -7.38 13.04 -20.87
C VAL A 35 -7.61 12.84 -19.39
N LYS A 36 -6.58 12.34 -18.68
CA LYS A 36 -6.60 12.06 -17.26
C LYS A 36 -5.45 12.78 -16.56
N LEU A 37 -5.65 13.12 -15.30
CA LEU A 37 -4.58 13.49 -14.40
C LEU A 37 -3.99 12.23 -13.79
N ALA A 38 -2.66 12.15 -13.73
CA ALA A 38 -1.94 11.11 -13.06
C ALA A 38 -0.78 11.68 -12.26
N TYR A 39 -0.05 10.82 -11.56
CA TYR A 39 1.12 11.24 -10.82
C TYR A 39 2.24 10.22 -10.95
N HIS A 40 3.46 10.71 -10.70
CA HIS A 40 4.68 9.92 -10.57
C HIS A 40 5.30 10.20 -9.22
N TRP A 41 5.94 9.19 -8.63
CA TRP A 41 6.86 9.38 -7.53
C TRP A 41 8.29 9.11 -8.00
N LEU A 42 9.17 10.05 -7.73
CA LEU A 42 10.58 10.00 -8.08
C LEU A 42 11.42 10.03 -6.80
N ASP A 43 12.57 9.35 -6.82
CA ASP A 43 13.56 9.47 -5.75
C ASP A 43 14.38 10.78 -5.89
N ASP A 44 15.37 10.97 -5.01
CA ASP A 44 16.29 12.13 -4.99
C ASP A 44 17.23 12.21 -6.22
N ARG A 45 17.23 11.16 -7.06
CA ARG A 45 18.02 11.07 -8.29
C ARG A 45 17.15 11.10 -9.54
N ASP A 46 15.88 11.46 -9.41
CA ASP A 46 14.88 11.47 -10.47
C ASP A 46 14.58 10.06 -11.06
N ASN A 47 14.91 8.97 -10.34
CA ASN A 47 14.46 7.64 -10.74
C ASN A 47 13.00 7.44 -10.36
N ALA A 48 12.23 6.88 -11.29
CA ALA A 48 10.82 6.59 -11.04
C ALA A 48 10.66 5.43 -10.04
N ILE A 49 10.06 5.73 -8.88
CA ILE A 49 9.61 4.75 -7.90
C ILE A 49 8.20 4.27 -8.26
N VAL A 50 7.34 5.21 -8.67
CA VAL A 50 6.03 4.96 -9.25
C VAL A 50 5.92 5.83 -10.49
N TRP A 51 5.97 5.23 -11.69
CA TRP A 51 5.81 5.98 -12.94
C TRP A 51 4.36 6.15 -13.33
N ASP A 52 3.52 5.18 -13.04
CA ASP A 52 2.14 5.12 -13.49
C ASP A 52 1.19 5.09 -12.29
N GLY A 53 1.04 6.24 -11.62
CA GLY A 53 0.12 6.41 -10.51
C GLY A 53 -1.36 6.35 -10.93
N ARG A 54 -2.26 6.37 -9.94
CA ARG A 54 -3.71 6.31 -10.18
C ARG A 54 -4.15 7.42 -11.12
N ARG A 55 -5.10 7.08 -11.99
CA ARG A 55 -5.78 8.03 -12.87
C ARG A 55 -6.87 8.76 -12.11
N THR A 56 -6.98 10.05 -12.37
CA THR A 56 -8.08 10.89 -11.90
C THR A 56 -8.79 11.50 -13.12
N ASP A 57 -10.09 11.40 -13.14
CA ASP A 57 -10.89 12.01 -14.21
C ASP A 57 -10.79 13.53 -14.17
N VAL A 58 -10.66 14.13 -15.34
CA VAL A 58 -10.61 15.58 -15.52
C VAL A 58 -11.79 16.01 -16.38
N PRO A 59 -12.47 17.12 -16.04
CA PRO A 59 -13.51 17.66 -16.91
C PRO A 59 -13.00 17.93 -18.32
N GLN A 60 -13.88 17.84 -19.30
CA GLN A 60 -13.55 18.29 -20.65
C GLN A 60 -13.37 19.81 -20.65
N LEU A 61 -12.13 20.26 -20.75
CA LEU A 61 -11.80 21.69 -20.75
C LEU A 61 -11.52 22.18 -22.15
N GLY A 62 -12.20 23.24 -22.55
CA GLY A 62 -11.88 23.99 -23.75
C GLY A 62 -10.58 24.78 -23.61
N PRO A 63 -10.03 25.32 -24.72
CA PRO A 63 -8.86 26.17 -24.68
C PRO A 63 -9.06 27.38 -23.75
N GLY A 64 -8.13 27.59 -22.81
CA GLY A 64 -8.17 28.68 -21.83
C GLY A 64 -9.00 28.38 -20.57
N GLU A 65 -9.68 27.25 -20.49
CA GLU A 65 -10.44 26.85 -19.30
C GLU A 65 -9.58 26.14 -18.26
N SER A 66 -10.01 26.21 -17.00
CA SER A 66 -9.38 25.54 -15.87
C SER A 66 -10.40 24.81 -15.00
N ALA A 67 -9.93 23.85 -14.21
CA ALA A 67 -10.70 23.17 -13.17
C ALA A 67 -9.80 22.77 -12.01
N THR A 68 -10.37 22.68 -10.82
CA THR A 68 -9.75 22.01 -9.68
C THR A 68 -10.19 20.55 -9.68
N VAL A 69 -9.22 19.65 -9.59
CA VAL A 69 -9.41 18.20 -9.66
C VAL A 69 -8.96 17.58 -8.34
N GLU A 70 -9.73 16.64 -7.82
CA GLU A 70 -9.40 15.87 -6.62
C GLU A 70 -8.53 14.66 -6.99
N ALA A 71 -7.22 14.83 -6.95
CA ALA A 71 -6.27 13.76 -7.25
C ALA A 71 -6.09 12.82 -6.07
N THR A 72 -6.30 11.53 -6.29
CA THR A 72 -6.02 10.48 -5.29
C THR A 72 -4.60 9.98 -5.45
N VAL A 73 -3.77 10.20 -4.42
CA VAL A 73 -2.34 9.87 -4.42
C VAL A 73 -2.05 8.90 -3.28
N ARG A 74 -1.30 7.84 -3.54
CA ARG A 74 -0.75 6.96 -2.50
C ARG A 74 0.70 7.35 -2.22
N GLY A 75 1.04 7.54 -0.94
CA GLY A 75 2.42 7.80 -0.53
C GLY A 75 3.34 6.63 -0.90
N PRO A 76 4.56 6.87 -1.39
CA PRO A 76 5.52 5.83 -1.70
C PRO A 76 6.04 5.14 -0.45
N MET A 77 6.66 3.99 -0.62
CA MET A 77 7.24 3.17 0.44
C MET A 77 8.69 2.82 0.09
N PRO A 78 9.62 2.84 1.06
CA PRO A 78 9.48 3.23 2.48
C PRO A 78 9.34 4.76 2.66
N PRO A 79 9.19 5.27 3.91
CA PRO A 79 9.21 6.72 4.17
C PRO A 79 10.56 7.35 3.82
N GLY A 80 10.57 8.64 3.47
CA GLY A 80 11.78 9.36 3.08
C GLY A 80 11.51 10.53 2.13
N PRO A 81 12.57 11.15 1.60
CA PRO A 81 12.46 12.25 0.64
C PRO A 81 12.11 11.73 -0.76
N TYR A 82 11.08 12.35 -1.36
CA TYR A 82 10.60 12.03 -2.70
C TYR A 82 10.12 13.28 -3.42
N ARG A 83 10.03 13.18 -4.75
CA ARG A 83 9.35 14.18 -5.58
C ARG A 83 8.04 13.61 -6.11
N LEU A 84 6.91 14.26 -5.77
CA LEU A 84 5.61 14.02 -6.38
C LEU A 84 5.53 14.87 -7.64
N ALA A 85 5.32 14.25 -8.79
CA ALA A 85 5.16 14.94 -10.06
C ALA A 85 3.79 14.61 -10.66
N PHE A 86 2.92 15.61 -10.81
CA PHE A 86 1.67 15.44 -11.55
C PHE A 86 1.90 15.65 -13.04
N ASP A 87 1.31 14.79 -13.84
CA ASP A 87 1.30 14.90 -15.29
C ASP A 87 -0.10 14.59 -15.83
N MET A 88 -0.36 15.08 -17.04
CA MET A 88 -1.55 14.71 -17.78
C MET A 88 -1.21 13.59 -18.76
N VAL A 89 -2.15 12.71 -18.98
CA VAL A 89 -2.01 11.62 -19.97
C VAL A 89 -3.22 11.64 -20.91
N ALA A 90 -2.98 11.56 -22.20
CA ALA A 90 -3.98 11.14 -23.17
C ALA A 90 -3.88 9.62 -23.28
N GLU A 91 -4.87 8.92 -22.75
CA GLU A 91 -4.85 7.46 -22.64
C GLU A 91 -4.55 6.80 -23.98
N HIS A 92 -3.66 5.78 -23.94
CA HIS A 92 -3.17 5.04 -25.10
C HIS A 92 -2.43 5.87 -26.16
N ARG A 93 -2.02 7.09 -25.85
CA ARG A 93 -1.33 7.99 -26.80
C ARG A 93 0.01 8.49 -26.26
N ALA A 94 0.00 9.37 -25.26
CA ALA A 94 1.22 9.99 -24.72
C ALA A 94 0.99 10.67 -23.38
N TRP A 95 2.04 10.81 -22.61
CA TRP A 95 2.09 11.75 -21.51
C TRP A 95 2.29 13.18 -22.03
N PHE A 96 1.71 14.16 -21.38
CA PHE A 96 1.86 15.54 -21.82
C PHE A 96 3.27 16.06 -21.61
N SER A 97 4.00 15.53 -20.63
CA SER A 97 5.42 15.82 -20.45
C SER A 97 6.26 15.40 -21.65
N GLU A 98 5.96 14.26 -22.27
CA GLU A 98 6.61 13.79 -23.50
C GLU A 98 6.34 14.72 -24.70
N LEU A 99 5.24 15.47 -24.65
CA LEU A 99 4.86 16.46 -25.64
C LEU A 99 5.37 17.87 -25.31
N GLY A 100 6.23 18.00 -24.29
CA GLY A 100 6.84 19.27 -23.89
C GLY A 100 6.05 20.10 -22.89
N SER A 101 4.96 19.57 -22.31
CA SER A 101 4.26 20.24 -21.21
C SER A 101 5.03 20.02 -19.89
N PRO A 102 5.18 21.04 -19.02
CA PRO A 102 5.84 20.85 -17.74
C PRO A 102 4.97 20.00 -16.80
N MET A 103 5.58 19.12 -16.00
CA MET A 103 4.93 18.49 -14.85
C MET A 103 4.82 19.50 -13.70
N LEU A 104 3.84 19.31 -12.79
CA LEU A 104 3.80 19.98 -11.50
C LEU A 104 4.57 19.13 -10.50
N SER A 105 5.73 19.59 -10.05
CA SER A 105 6.62 18.85 -9.15
C SER A 105 6.66 19.46 -7.76
N LEU A 106 6.57 18.60 -6.73
CA LEU A 106 6.62 18.94 -5.31
C LEU A 106 7.65 18.05 -4.64
N ASP A 107 8.68 18.65 -4.03
CA ASP A 107 9.63 17.92 -3.18
C ASP A 107 8.99 17.74 -1.80
N LEU A 108 8.86 16.50 -1.34
CA LEU A 108 8.11 16.12 -0.14
C LEU A 108 8.93 15.14 0.70
N ASP A 109 8.76 15.25 2.02
CA ASP A 109 9.26 14.25 2.97
C ASP A 109 8.08 13.36 3.40
N VAL A 110 8.11 12.11 2.95
CA VAL A 110 7.08 11.12 3.25
C VAL A 110 7.31 10.56 4.64
N ALA A 111 6.39 10.84 5.55
CA ALA A 111 6.50 10.41 6.94
C ALA A 111 6.22 8.89 7.08
N PRO A 112 6.74 8.25 8.14
CA PRO A 112 6.33 6.91 8.51
C PRO A 112 4.81 6.81 8.71
N ARG A 113 4.23 5.68 8.31
CA ARG A 113 2.82 5.42 8.55
C ARG A 113 2.54 5.33 10.04
N ARG A 114 1.45 5.95 10.48
CA ARG A 114 1.03 5.97 11.89
C ARG A 114 -0.21 5.12 12.09
N GLY A 115 -0.36 4.57 13.30
CA GLY A 115 -1.51 3.80 13.73
C GLY A 115 -1.11 2.81 14.83
N GLU A 116 -2.04 2.47 15.70
CA GLU A 116 -1.85 1.40 16.68
C GLU A 116 -2.31 0.10 16.04
N PRO A 117 -1.40 -0.85 15.75
CA PRO A 117 -1.76 -2.10 15.11
C PRO A 117 -2.53 -3.01 16.07
N HIS A 118 -3.44 -3.80 15.51
CA HIS A 118 -4.16 -4.84 16.23
C HIS A 118 -3.91 -6.20 15.59
N ALA A 119 -3.77 -7.24 16.43
CA ALA A 119 -3.72 -8.63 15.98
C ALA A 119 -4.67 -9.46 16.85
N ASP A 120 -5.53 -10.24 16.19
CA ASP A 120 -6.42 -11.19 16.87
C ASP A 120 -5.66 -12.49 17.14
N LEU A 121 -5.01 -12.55 18.31
CA LEU A 121 -4.19 -13.70 18.72
C LEU A 121 -4.98 -14.62 19.66
N PRO A 122 -5.21 -15.89 19.27
CA PRO A 122 -5.81 -16.88 20.15
C PRO A 122 -4.97 -17.10 21.43
N PRO A 123 -5.57 -17.57 22.54
CA PRO A 123 -4.87 -17.73 23.82
C PRO A 123 -3.69 -18.71 23.81
N ASN A 124 -3.65 -19.59 22.84
CA ASN A 124 -2.57 -20.56 22.64
C ASN A 124 -1.49 -20.09 21.66
N VAL A 125 -1.53 -18.83 21.26
CA VAL A 125 -0.56 -18.19 20.37
C VAL A 125 0.30 -17.22 21.17
N GLU A 126 1.61 -17.38 21.11
CA GLU A 126 2.58 -16.55 21.81
C GLU A 126 3.47 -15.83 20.79
N PRO A 127 3.46 -14.49 20.75
CA PRO A 127 4.38 -13.73 19.91
C PRO A 127 5.82 -13.85 20.41
N ALA A 128 6.78 -13.89 19.48
CA ALA A 128 8.20 -13.77 19.83
C ALA A 128 8.48 -12.43 20.54
N SER A 129 9.53 -12.38 21.36
CA SER A 129 9.86 -11.22 22.19
C SER A 129 10.08 -9.92 21.40
N ASP A 130 10.52 -10.01 20.14
CA ASP A 130 10.75 -8.90 19.21
C ASP A 130 9.60 -8.68 18.21
N TRP A 131 8.49 -9.43 18.37
CA TRP A 131 7.36 -9.39 17.46
C TRP A 131 6.76 -7.97 17.33
N ALA A 132 6.49 -7.30 18.44
CA ALA A 132 5.88 -5.97 18.44
C ALA A 132 6.80 -4.93 17.77
N GLU A 133 8.10 -5.00 18.00
CA GLU A 133 9.09 -4.12 17.37
C GLU A 133 9.11 -4.31 15.85
N ARG A 134 9.20 -5.56 15.38
CA ARG A 134 9.23 -5.88 13.94
C ARG A 134 7.95 -5.51 13.23
N VAL A 135 6.80 -5.80 13.84
CA VAL A 135 5.49 -5.43 13.31
C VAL A 135 5.36 -3.92 13.23
N GLY A 136 5.75 -3.20 14.29
CA GLY A 136 5.74 -1.74 14.31
C GLY A 136 6.64 -1.12 13.23
N ALA A 137 7.84 -1.68 13.02
CA ALA A 137 8.74 -1.25 11.96
C ALA A 137 8.12 -1.46 10.57
N ALA A 138 7.52 -2.62 10.30
CA ALA A 138 6.88 -2.89 9.03
C ALA A 138 5.68 -1.95 8.77
N HIS A 139 4.86 -1.68 9.79
CA HIS A 139 3.79 -0.70 9.65
C HIS A 139 4.32 0.72 9.38
N ALA A 140 5.40 1.11 10.06
CA ALA A 140 6.03 2.40 9.84
C ALA A 140 6.58 2.57 8.41
N GLU A 141 7.03 1.48 7.76
CA GLU A 141 7.42 1.47 6.35
C GLU A 141 6.26 1.68 5.38
N GLY A 142 5.01 1.56 5.83
CA GLY A 142 3.81 1.84 5.04
C GLY A 142 2.84 0.67 4.88
N TYR A 143 3.17 -0.53 5.36
CA TYR A 143 2.27 -1.68 5.26
C TYR A 143 1.09 -1.55 6.22
N SER A 144 -0.10 -1.75 5.70
CA SER A 144 -1.34 -1.74 6.49
C SER A 144 -1.62 -3.09 7.16
N VAL A 145 -1.07 -4.16 6.58
CA VAL A 145 -1.23 -5.54 7.07
C VAL A 145 0.12 -6.22 7.09
N VAL A 146 0.45 -6.83 8.22
CA VAL A 146 1.72 -7.52 8.44
C VAL A 146 1.45 -8.95 8.93
N ALA A 147 1.88 -9.94 8.17
CA ALA A 147 1.81 -11.34 8.54
C ALA A 147 3.21 -11.92 8.72
N GLY A 148 3.31 -12.98 9.52
CA GLY A 148 4.58 -13.61 9.85
C GLY A 148 4.57 -15.13 9.81
N ALA A 149 5.67 -15.73 10.18
CA ALA A 149 5.84 -17.17 10.28
C ALA A 149 5.09 -17.73 11.50
N ILE A 150 4.58 -18.94 11.34
CA ILE A 150 4.01 -19.71 12.44
C ILE A 150 5.01 -20.78 12.86
N ASP A 151 5.50 -20.71 14.09
CA ASP A 151 6.26 -21.76 14.73
C ASP A 151 5.30 -22.65 15.55
N TRP A 152 5.19 -23.92 15.16
CA TRP A 152 4.22 -24.86 15.75
C TRP A 152 4.95 -25.81 16.69
N GLU A 153 4.59 -25.79 17.97
CA GLU A 153 5.14 -26.73 18.92
C GLU A 153 4.62 -28.17 18.66
N GLY A 154 5.54 -29.13 18.45
CA GLY A 154 5.23 -30.51 18.16
C GLY A 154 5.09 -30.82 16.66
N ARG A 155 4.21 -31.80 16.32
CA ARG A 155 3.99 -32.19 14.92
C ARG A 155 3.17 -31.14 14.20
N ARG A 156 3.80 -30.41 13.28
CA ARG A 156 3.17 -29.35 12.49
C ARG A 156 2.09 -29.91 11.56
N PRO A 157 0.88 -29.34 11.56
CA PRO A 157 -0.16 -29.69 10.59
C PRO A 157 0.29 -29.43 9.15
N ARG A 158 -0.05 -30.33 8.24
CA ARG A 158 0.34 -30.23 6.83
C ARG A 158 -0.23 -28.98 6.17
N ALA A 159 -1.47 -28.61 6.50
CA ALA A 159 -2.15 -27.43 5.97
C ALA A 159 -1.37 -26.14 6.24
N LEU A 160 -0.73 -25.99 7.42
CA LEU A 160 0.04 -24.78 7.74
C LEU A 160 1.31 -24.60 6.87
N ALA A 161 1.82 -25.66 6.25
CA ALA A 161 3.02 -25.55 5.42
C ALA A 161 2.80 -24.68 4.16
N GLU A 162 1.56 -24.58 3.70
CA GLU A 162 1.19 -23.81 2.52
C GLU A 162 0.94 -22.33 2.85
N TYR A 163 0.32 -22.03 4.01
CA TYR A 163 -0.16 -20.67 4.35
C TYR A 163 0.86 -19.90 5.20
N ALA A 164 1.48 -20.53 6.16
CA ALA A 164 2.47 -19.87 7.01
C ALA A 164 3.60 -20.84 7.32
N PRO A 165 4.66 -20.89 6.53
CA PRO A 165 5.82 -21.73 6.82
C PRO A 165 6.47 -21.31 8.13
N GLY A 166 7.31 -22.19 8.68
CA GLY A 166 8.11 -21.90 9.86
C GLY A 166 9.10 -20.74 9.66
N PRO A 167 9.75 -20.29 10.73
CA PRO A 167 10.68 -19.16 10.70
C PRO A 167 11.70 -19.23 9.58
N GLY A 168 11.98 -18.08 8.94
CA GLY A 168 12.96 -17.95 7.88
C GLY A 168 12.58 -18.56 6.53
N ARG A 169 11.33 -19.01 6.35
CA ARG A 169 10.82 -19.53 5.08
C ARG A 169 9.72 -18.61 4.53
N LEU A 170 9.66 -18.47 3.21
CA LEU A 170 8.58 -17.78 2.54
C LEU A 170 7.40 -18.74 2.33
N PRO A 171 6.15 -18.26 2.47
CA PRO A 171 4.96 -19.04 2.14
C PRO A 171 4.90 -19.32 0.63
N GLY A 172 4.27 -20.44 0.26
CA GLY A 172 3.67 -20.54 -1.07
C GLY A 172 2.64 -19.41 -1.23
N PHE A 173 2.42 -18.97 -2.46
CA PHE A 173 1.43 -17.91 -2.72
C PHE A 173 0.01 -18.49 -2.60
N THR A 174 -0.59 -18.39 -1.42
CA THR A 174 -1.94 -18.90 -1.15
C THR A 174 -2.99 -17.80 -1.04
N GLY A 175 -2.57 -16.54 -0.95
CA GLY A 175 -3.45 -15.40 -0.76
C GLY A 175 -4.10 -15.31 0.63
N ALA A 176 -3.74 -16.19 1.57
CA ALA A 176 -4.23 -16.16 2.94
C ALA A 176 -3.15 -15.73 3.93
N LEU A 177 -3.54 -14.90 4.89
CA LEU A 177 -2.70 -14.39 5.98
C LEU A 177 -3.23 -14.95 7.30
N LEU A 178 -2.35 -15.54 8.13
CA LEU A 178 -2.72 -16.11 9.43
C LEU A 178 -2.37 -15.14 10.56
N ALA A 179 -3.36 -14.86 11.41
CA ALA A 179 -3.27 -13.97 12.56
C ALA A 179 -2.45 -12.69 12.26
N PRO A 180 -2.76 -11.96 11.18
CA PRO A 180 -1.99 -10.79 10.80
C PRO A 180 -2.17 -9.65 11.80
N SER A 181 -1.16 -8.78 11.88
CA SER A 181 -1.30 -7.47 12.49
C SER A 181 -1.88 -6.50 11.46
N VAL A 182 -2.87 -5.70 11.87
CA VAL A 182 -3.65 -4.83 10.98
C VAL A 182 -3.76 -3.42 11.58
N LEU A 183 -3.56 -2.41 10.76
CA LEU A 183 -3.79 -1.01 11.17
C LEU A 183 -5.28 -0.67 11.23
N PRO A 184 -5.69 0.31 12.06
CA PRO A 184 -7.08 0.76 12.14
C PRO A 184 -7.62 1.22 10.78
N GLY A 185 -8.91 0.91 10.53
CA GLY A 185 -9.60 1.30 9.30
C GLY A 185 -9.35 0.38 8.09
N VAL A 186 -8.54 -0.66 8.25
CA VAL A 186 -8.32 -1.68 7.21
C VAL A 186 -9.28 -2.85 7.46
N GLU A 187 -10.12 -3.13 6.47
CA GLU A 187 -11.03 -4.27 6.50
C GLU A 187 -10.43 -5.45 5.74
N LEU A 188 -10.38 -6.61 6.38
CA LEU A 188 -9.94 -7.87 5.78
C LEU A 188 -11.11 -8.84 5.65
N GLU A 189 -11.18 -9.51 4.52
CA GLU A 189 -12.11 -10.63 4.33
C GLU A 189 -11.67 -11.80 5.22
N ARG A 190 -12.53 -12.17 6.18
CA ARG A 190 -12.31 -13.32 7.05
C ARG A 190 -12.54 -14.61 6.28
N LEU A 191 -11.61 -15.52 6.38
CA LEU A 191 -11.70 -16.90 5.89
C LEU A 191 -12.01 -17.87 7.04
N ASP A 192 -12.19 -19.15 6.72
CA ASP A 192 -12.27 -20.19 7.74
C ASP A 192 -10.96 -20.29 8.52
N ASP A 193 -11.06 -20.48 9.83
CA ASP A 193 -9.88 -20.63 10.67
C ASP A 193 -9.05 -21.85 10.25
N LEU A 194 -7.75 -21.67 10.18
CA LEU A 194 -6.82 -22.74 9.88
C LEU A 194 -6.13 -23.22 11.15
N GLU A 195 -6.41 -24.46 11.56
CA GLU A 195 -5.85 -25.05 12.80
C GLU A 195 -6.09 -24.19 14.05
N GLY A 196 -7.21 -23.47 14.07
CA GLY A 196 -7.58 -22.59 15.18
C GLY A 196 -6.91 -21.21 15.13
N LEU A 197 -6.22 -20.88 14.03
CA LEU A 197 -5.69 -19.55 13.77
C LEU A 197 -6.63 -18.75 12.90
N PRO A 198 -6.91 -17.47 13.23
CA PRO A 198 -7.67 -16.57 12.37
C PRO A 198 -6.99 -16.44 11.01
N ALA A 199 -7.74 -16.70 9.93
CA ALA A 199 -7.24 -16.57 8.57
C ALA A 199 -7.99 -15.47 7.81
N TYR A 200 -7.28 -14.73 6.98
CA TYR A 200 -7.80 -13.61 6.19
C TYR A 200 -7.27 -13.66 4.76
N ALA A 201 -8.09 -13.22 3.81
CA ALA A 201 -7.62 -13.01 2.45
C ALA A 201 -6.61 -11.83 2.41
N ALA A 202 -5.57 -11.98 1.61
CA ALA A 202 -4.66 -10.86 1.37
C ALA A 202 -5.40 -9.72 0.66
N PRO A 203 -5.33 -8.48 1.16
CA PRO A 203 -6.04 -7.36 0.56
C PRO A 203 -5.47 -7.03 -0.82
N ARG A 204 -6.33 -6.58 -1.74
CA ARG A 204 -5.92 -6.20 -3.11
C ARG A 204 -5.43 -4.75 -3.20
N ASP A 205 -6.08 -3.86 -2.44
CA ASP A 205 -5.88 -2.42 -2.56
C ASP A 205 -5.08 -1.82 -1.40
N GLU A 206 -4.71 -2.63 -0.40
CA GLU A 206 -3.91 -2.20 0.74
C GLU A 206 -2.51 -2.82 0.70
N PRO A 207 -1.46 -2.05 1.06
CA PRO A 207 -0.11 -2.60 1.16
C PRO A 207 -0.02 -3.64 2.27
N TRP A 208 0.45 -4.82 1.96
CA TRP A 208 0.67 -5.87 2.93
C TRP A 208 2.02 -6.56 2.73
N VAL A 209 2.54 -7.17 3.79
CA VAL A 209 3.80 -7.90 3.76
C VAL A 209 3.70 -9.19 4.58
N TYR A 210 4.42 -10.21 4.12
CA TYR A 210 4.80 -11.37 4.91
C TYR A 210 6.29 -11.29 5.23
N ASP A 211 6.65 -11.29 6.52
CA ASP A 211 8.04 -11.34 6.98
C ASP A 211 8.27 -12.59 7.82
N GLY A 212 9.05 -13.55 7.30
CA GLY A 212 9.37 -14.80 7.99
C GLY A 212 10.22 -14.65 9.27
N ARG A 213 10.65 -13.42 9.58
CA ARG A 213 11.34 -13.08 10.84
C ARG A 213 10.36 -12.69 11.95
N ILE A 214 9.11 -12.36 11.59
CA ILE A 214 8.01 -12.08 12.51
C ILE A 214 7.40 -13.42 12.89
N VAL A 215 7.57 -13.86 14.15
CA VAL A 215 7.23 -15.23 14.55
C VAL A 215 6.13 -15.25 15.59
N LEU A 216 5.11 -16.08 15.34
CA LEU A 216 4.08 -16.47 16.30
C LEU A 216 4.26 -17.96 16.63
N THR A 217 4.42 -18.29 17.90
CA THR A 217 4.52 -19.67 18.37
C THR A 217 3.15 -20.19 18.78
N VAL A 218 2.72 -21.29 18.22
CA VAL A 218 1.43 -21.93 18.53
C VAL A 218 1.65 -23.14 19.41
N ARG A 219 0.99 -23.17 20.57
CA ARG A 219 0.92 -24.32 21.47
C ARG A 219 -0.38 -25.07 21.24
N PRO A 220 -0.36 -26.26 20.62
CA PRO A 220 -1.57 -27.04 20.41
C PRO A 220 -2.29 -27.32 21.73
N GLN A 221 -3.61 -27.10 21.76
CA GLN A 221 -4.40 -27.44 22.95
C GLN A 221 -4.34 -28.95 23.21
N SER A 222 -3.99 -29.33 24.44
CA SER A 222 -3.98 -30.72 24.88
C SER A 222 -5.41 -31.31 24.75
N GLY A 223 -5.68 -32.10 23.71
CA GLY A 223 -6.99 -32.72 23.52
C GLY A 223 -7.43 -32.99 22.07
N ARG A 224 -6.81 -32.40 21.07
CA ARG A 224 -7.00 -32.82 19.68
C ARG A 224 -5.88 -33.75 19.25
N GLN A 225 -6.11 -35.06 19.30
CA GLN A 225 -5.28 -36.00 18.52
C GLN A 225 -5.55 -35.70 17.04
N PRO A 226 -4.53 -35.49 16.23
CA PRO A 226 -4.71 -35.37 14.78
C PRO A 226 -5.11 -36.76 14.24
N ASP A 227 -6.20 -36.81 13.46
CA ASP A 227 -6.57 -37.95 12.62
C ASP A 227 -5.54 -38.22 11.53
#